data_f24ae7d4cfafb258e7b926acc9260c82
#
_entry.id   f24ae7d4cfafb258e7b926acc9260c82
#
_cell.length_a   1.000
_cell.length_b   1.000
_cell.length_c   1.000
_cell.angle_alpha   90.00
_cell.angle_beta   90.00
_cell.angle_gamma   90.00
#
_symmetry.space_group_name_H-M   'P 1'
#
loop_
_entity.id
_entity.type
_entity.pdbx_description
1 polymer ?
#
loop_
_entity_poly.entity_id
_entity_poly.type
_entity_poly.pdbx_seq_one_letter_code
_entity_poly.pdbx_strand_id
1 'polypeptide(L)'
;MDKLLKETIKGNVINWGAFSTVYSKKALDSIYYSNDIEAIAERIHNYWMDAVSHLWYLLAEGYEVEGGYTKEKRASHQGMLIPYDELTRDDKLKDAFLIKTLVSEERWLELGGQPYDYLFEKYNIGW
;
A
#
# COMPACT_ATOMS: atom_id res chain seq x y z
N MET A 1 1.94 -11.72 12.73
CA MET A 1 2.60 -10.64 11.98
C MET A 1 3.76 -11.20 11.18
N ASP A 2 3.97 -10.70 9.99
CA ASP A 2 5.08 -11.07 9.14
C ASP A 2 6.42 -10.84 9.86
N LYS A 3 7.36 -11.78 9.68
CA LYS A 3 8.68 -11.70 10.34
C LYS A 3 9.42 -10.40 9.97
N LEU A 4 9.33 -9.98 8.71
CA LEU A 4 10.00 -8.75 8.27
C LEU A 4 9.39 -7.51 8.93
N LEU A 5 8.09 -7.52 9.17
CA LEU A 5 7.43 -6.42 9.90
C LEU A 5 7.88 -6.37 11.35
N LYS A 6 8.10 -7.52 11.98
CA LYS A 6 8.62 -7.57 13.36
C LYS A 6 10.00 -6.94 13.47
N GLU A 7 10.82 -7.05 12.44
CA GLU A 7 12.16 -6.46 12.41
C GLU A 7 12.13 -4.93 12.38
N THR A 8 10.99 -4.32 12.09
CA THR A 8 10.81 -2.86 12.10
C THR A 8 10.56 -2.31 13.51
N ILE A 9 10.47 -3.19 14.50
CA ILE A 9 10.13 -2.83 15.87
C ILE A 9 11.34 -3.03 16.76
N LYS A 10 11.70 -2.00 17.53
CA LYS A 10 12.71 -2.08 18.59
C LYS A 10 12.07 -1.77 19.93
N GLY A 11 12.06 -2.77 20.84
CA GLY A 11 11.37 -2.61 22.10
C GLY A 11 9.87 -2.38 21.86
N ASN A 12 9.39 -1.19 22.21
CA ASN A 12 8.00 -0.78 21.99
C ASN A 12 7.86 0.34 20.96
N VAL A 13 8.89 0.56 20.12
CA VAL A 13 8.89 1.61 19.11
C VAL A 13 8.91 0.99 17.70
N ILE A 14 7.94 1.37 16.89
CA ILE A 14 7.80 0.93 15.50
C ILE A 14 8.41 2.01 14.60
N ASN A 15 9.36 1.62 13.76
CA ASN A 15 9.90 2.52 12.74
C ASN A 15 9.00 2.50 11.51
N TRP A 16 8.24 3.57 11.29
CA TRP A 16 7.29 3.66 10.18
C TRP A 16 7.99 3.57 8.82
N GLY A 17 9.15 4.21 8.66
CA GLY A 17 9.90 4.15 7.41
C GLY A 17 10.28 2.72 7.03
N ALA A 18 10.80 1.95 7.99
CA ALA A 18 11.14 0.55 7.78
C ALA A 18 9.89 -0.30 7.55
N PHE A 19 8.82 -0.06 8.30
CA PHE A 19 7.54 -0.75 8.14
C PHE A 19 6.98 -0.53 6.74
N SER A 20 6.97 0.71 6.27
CA SER A 20 6.51 1.08 4.93
C SER A 20 7.37 0.43 3.84
N THR A 21 8.69 0.31 4.06
CA THR A 21 9.60 -0.35 3.13
C THR A 21 9.27 -1.83 2.98
N VAL A 22 8.98 -2.53 4.07
CA VAL A 22 8.56 -3.94 4.02
C VAL A 22 7.27 -4.08 3.22
N TYR A 23 6.30 -3.20 3.46
CA TYR A 23 5.06 -3.20 2.69
C TYR A 23 5.32 -3.01 1.19
N SER A 24 6.19 -2.07 0.82
CA SER A 24 6.54 -1.83 -0.59
C SER A 24 7.17 -3.05 -1.25
N LYS A 25 8.02 -3.79 -0.53
CA LYS A 25 8.60 -5.04 -1.04
C LYS A 25 7.53 -6.11 -1.27
N LYS A 26 6.56 -6.21 -0.38
CA LYS A 26 5.43 -7.14 -0.56
C LYS A 26 4.55 -6.74 -1.74
N ALA A 27 4.35 -5.45 -1.96
CA ALA A 27 3.66 -4.94 -3.13
C ALA A 27 4.40 -5.34 -4.41
N LEU A 28 5.73 -5.19 -4.43
CA LEU A 28 6.57 -5.61 -5.55
C LEU A 28 6.43 -7.10 -5.84
N ASP A 29 6.44 -7.95 -4.82
CA ASP A 29 6.22 -9.39 -4.99
C ASP A 29 4.84 -9.68 -5.59
N SER A 30 3.84 -8.88 -5.25
CA SER A 30 2.46 -9.07 -5.72
C SER A 30 2.28 -8.81 -7.21
N ILE A 31 3.16 -8.04 -7.86
CA ILE A 31 3.02 -7.73 -9.29
C ILE A 31 3.13 -8.97 -10.19
N TYR A 32 3.69 -10.06 -9.68
CA TYR A 32 3.80 -11.31 -10.41
C TYR A 32 2.65 -12.28 -10.12
N TYR A 33 1.71 -11.88 -9.27
CA TYR A 33 0.58 -12.73 -8.86
C TYR A 33 -0.39 -13.00 -10.00
N SER A 34 -0.62 -12.03 -10.88
CA SER A 34 -1.61 -12.09 -11.94
C SER A 34 -1.19 -11.21 -13.11
N ASN A 35 -1.88 -11.37 -14.25
CA ASN A 35 -1.77 -10.46 -15.38
C ASN A 35 -2.92 -9.44 -15.41
N ASP A 36 -3.66 -9.32 -14.30
CA ASP A 36 -4.77 -8.39 -14.17
C ASP A 36 -4.43 -7.36 -13.07
N ILE A 37 -4.45 -6.08 -13.44
CA ILE A 37 -4.14 -4.99 -12.51
C ILE A 37 -5.06 -5.00 -11.30
N GLU A 38 -6.37 -5.24 -11.49
CA GLU A 38 -7.30 -5.24 -10.36
C GLU A 38 -7.03 -6.37 -9.38
N ALA A 39 -6.69 -7.57 -9.87
CA ALA A 39 -6.34 -8.68 -9.01
C ALA A 39 -5.07 -8.41 -8.21
N ILE A 40 -4.07 -7.80 -8.84
CA ILE A 40 -2.83 -7.39 -8.17
C ILE A 40 -3.13 -6.31 -7.12
N ALA A 41 -3.89 -5.29 -7.49
CA ALA A 41 -4.25 -4.19 -6.60
C ALA A 41 -5.04 -4.67 -5.38
N GLU A 42 -5.98 -5.59 -5.57
CA GLU A 42 -6.72 -6.19 -4.47
C GLU A 42 -5.80 -6.94 -3.51
N ARG A 43 -4.86 -7.71 -4.04
CA ARG A 43 -3.87 -8.43 -3.21
C ARG A 43 -3.00 -7.48 -2.41
N ILE A 44 -2.54 -6.40 -3.03
CA ILE A 44 -1.75 -5.36 -2.36
C ILE A 44 -2.57 -4.70 -1.27
N HIS A 45 -3.81 -4.37 -1.56
CA HIS A 45 -4.71 -3.74 -0.60
C HIS A 45 -4.98 -4.66 0.61
N ASN A 46 -5.22 -5.93 0.38
CA ASN A 46 -5.45 -6.90 1.45
C ASN A 46 -4.22 -7.01 2.36
N TYR A 47 -3.03 -7.06 1.78
CA TYR A 47 -1.80 -7.07 2.55
C TYR A 47 -1.64 -5.77 3.36
N TRP A 48 -1.95 -4.63 2.73
CA TRP A 48 -1.88 -3.33 3.40
C TRP A 48 -2.84 -3.25 4.58
N MET A 49 -4.08 -3.74 4.41
CA MET A 49 -5.06 -3.76 5.50
C MET A 49 -4.57 -4.61 6.68
N ASP A 50 -4.01 -5.77 6.42
CA ASP A 50 -3.46 -6.63 7.46
C ASP A 50 -2.32 -5.93 8.20
N ALA A 51 -1.41 -5.31 7.46
CA ALA A 51 -0.27 -4.62 8.05
C ALA A 51 -0.70 -3.42 8.91
N VAL A 52 -1.58 -2.57 8.40
CA VAL A 52 -2.06 -1.38 9.12
C VAL A 52 -2.92 -1.77 10.31
N SER A 53 -3.78 -2.77 10.18
CA SER A 53 -4.58 -3.28 11.30
C SER A 53 -3.68 -3.77 12.43
N HIS A 54 -2.60 -4.45 12.08
CA HIS A 54 -1.65 -4.92 13.07
C HIS A 54 -0.88 -3.78 13.73
N LEU A 55 -0.49 -2.77 12.95
CA LEU A 55 0.12 -1.55 13.47
C LEU A 55 -0.81 -0.88 14.50
N TRP A 56 -2.09 -0.74 14.17
CA TRP A 56 -3.05 -0.13 15.08
C TRP A 56 -3.29 -0.96 16.34
N TYR A 57 -3.28 -2.30 16.20
CA TYR A 57 -3.32 -3.18 17.36
C TYR A 57 -2.15 -2.92 18.31
N LEU A 58 -0.94 -2.82 17.78
CA LEU A 58 0.25 -2.54 18.58
C LEU A 58 0.17 -1.16 19.25
N LEU A 59 -0.32 -0.15 18.53
CA LEU A 59 -0.51 1.19 19.11
C LEU A 59 -1.50 1.15 20.27
N ALA A 60 -2.57 0.36 20.15
CA ALA A 60 -3.55 0.18 21.23
C ALA A 60 -2.95 -0.54 22.43
N GLU A 61 -1.95 -1.41 22.23
CA GLU A 61 -1.23 -2.11 23.29
C GLU A 61 -0.13 -1.25 23.95
N GLY A 62 0.02 0.01 23.53
CA GLY A 62 0.98 0.93 24.13
C GLY A 62 2.28 1.12 23.36
N TYR A 63 2.40 0.51 22.18
CA TYR A 63 3.55 0.77 21.31
C TYR A 63 3.51 2.18 20.76
N GLU A 64 4.68 2.73 20.49
CA GLU A 64 4.82 4.03 19.84
C GLU A 64 5.27 3.84 18.40
N VAL A 65 4.97 4.81 17.52
CA VAL A 65 5.43 4.81 16.14
C VAL A 65 6.19 6.10 15.87
N GLU A 66 7.32 6.00 15.18
CA GLU A 66 8.12 7.14 14.77
C GLU A 66 8.40 7.08 13.27
N GLY A 67 8.93 8.15 12.69
CA GLY A 67 9.31 8.17 11.28
C GLY A 67 8.25 8.69 10.35
N GLY A 68 7.36 9.57 10.81
CA GLY A 68 6.43 10.28 9.94
C GLY A 68 5.01 9.71 9.85
N TYR A 69 4.63 8.85 10.78
CA TYR A 69 3.25 8.39 10.84
C TYR A 69 2.39 9.43 11.56
N THR A 70 1.89 10.38 10.80
CA THR A 70 1.15 11.53 11.30
C THR A 70 -0.31 11.21 11.60
N LYS A 71 -0.98 12.10 12.36
CA LYS A 71 -2.43 12.00 12.62
C LYS A 71 -3.23 12.05 11.31
N GLU A 72 -2.80 12.87 10.37
CA GLU A 72 -3.43 12.99 9.05
C GLU A 72 -3.33 11.69 8.27
N LYS A 73 -2.16 11.06 8.29
CA LYS A 73 -1.94 9.76 7.64
C LYS A 73 -2.81 8.69 8.28
N ARG A 74 -2.88 8.66 9.62
CA ARG A 74 -3.72 7.71 10.34
C ARG A 74 -5.21 7.89 10.01
N ALA A 75 -5.68 9.12 9.95
CA ALA A 75 -7.07 9.42 9.58
C ALA A 75 -7.38 8.99 8.15
N SER A 76 -6.45 9.22 7.21
CA SER A 76 -6.56 8.75 5.83
C SER A 76 -6.65 7.22 5.76
N HIS A 77 -5.81 6.52 6.52
CA HIS A 77 -5.82 5.05 6.56
C HIS A 77 -7.15 4.51 7.10
N GLN A 78 -7.74 5.18 8.08
CA GLN A 78 -9.01 4.74 8.65
C GLN A 78 -10.11 4.63 7.59
N GLY A 79 -10.18 5.57 6.68
CA GLY A 79 -11.19 5.56 5.61
C GLY A 79 -10.94 4.48 4.56
N MET A 80 -9.73 3.92 4.50
CA MET A 80 -9.34 2.91 3.50
C MET A 80 -9.29 1.49 4.06
N LEU A 81 -9.56 1.28 5.36
CA LEU A 81 -9.59 -0.05 5.98
C LEU A 81 -10.92 -0.76 5.72
N ILE A 82 -11.26 -0.90 4.44
CA ILE A 82 -12.46 -1.56 3.94
C ILE A 82 -12.07 -2.48 2.78
N PRO A 83 -12.90 -3.48 2.44
CA PRO A 83 -12.62 -4.36 1.30
C PRO A 83 -12.35 -3.58 0.02
N TYR A 84 -11.48 -4.12 -0.83
CA TYR A 84 -11.08 -3.46 -2.08
C TYR A 84 -12.28 -3.02 -2.92
N ASP A 85 -13.30 -3.87 -3.04
CA ASP A 85 -14.50 -3.59 -3.84
C ASP A 85 -15.30 -2.39 -3.33
N GLU A 86 -15.16 -2.05 -2.06
CA GLU A 86 -15.86 -0.92 -1.44
C GLU A 86 -15.06 0.38 -1.49
N LEU A 87 -13.81 0.34 -1.95
CA LEU A 87 -13.00 1.53 -2.12
C LEU A 87 -13.59 2.45 -3.19
N THR A 88 -13.39 3.75 -3.00
CA THR A 88 -13.70 4.72 -4.06
C THR A 88 -12.80 4.46 -5.27
N ARG A 89 -13.23 4.95 -6.43
CA ARG A 89 -12.42 4.86 -7.64
C ARG A 89 -11.04 5.48 -7.46
N ASP A 90 -10.97 6.62 -6.78
CA ASP A 90 -9.70 7.32 -6.55
C ASP A 90 -8.77 6.50 -5.64
N ASP A 91 -9.30 5.86 -4.62
CA ASP A 91 -8.51 5.00 -3.74
C ASP A 91 -8.00 3.74 -4.48
N LYS A 92 -8.84 3.15 -5.33
CA LYS A 92 -8.40 2.04 -6.20
C LYS A 92 -7.29 2.46 -7.14
N LEU A 93 -7.36 3.68 -7.67
CA LEU A 93 -6.35 4.21 -8.57
C LEU A 93 -5.00 4.41 -7.87
N LYS A 94 -4.99 4.72 -6.59
CA LYS A 94 -3.74 4.80 -5.82
C LYS A 94 -2.99 3.47 -5.83
N ASP A 95 -3.69 2.37 -5.65
CA ASP A 95 -3.07 1.04 -5.69
C ASP A 95 -2.60 0.70 -7.11
N ALA A 96 -3.39 1.01 -8.12
CA ALA A 96 -3.00 0.82 -9.52
C ALA A 96 -1.77 1.68 -9.86
N PHE A 97 -1.71 2.89 -9.35
CA PHE A 97 -0.59 3.79 -9.59
C PHE A 97 0.69 3.28 -8.90
N LEU A 98 0.56 2.69 -7.72
CA LEU A 98 1.69 2.03 -7.06
C LEU A 98 2.26 0.93 -7.95
N ILE A 99 1.41 0.09 -8.54
CA ILE A 99 1.85 -0.94 -9.48
C ILE A 99 2.62 -0.29 -10.64
N LYS A 100 2.09 0.80 -11.19
CA LYS A 100 2.72 1.53 -12.29
C LYS A 100 4.14 1.98 -11.94
N THR A 101 4.39 2.40 -10.69
CA THR A 101 5.72 2.83 -10.27
C THR A 101 6.71 1.67 -10.11
N LEU A 102 6.22 0.44 -9.97
CA LEU A 102 7.03 -0.74 -9.71
C LEU A 102 7.39 -1.54 -10.97
N VAL A 103 6.73 -1.26 -12.09
CA VAL A 103 6.90 -2.01 -13.34
C VAL A 103 7.35 -1.09 -14.47
N SER A 104 7.90 -1.70 -15.54
CA SER A 104 8.16 -0.96 -16.77
C SER A 104 6.85 -0.55 -17.44
N GLU A 105 6.90 0.45 -18.31
CA GLU A 105 5.73 0.86 -19.07
C GLU A 105 5.22 -0.27 -19.94
N GLU A 106 6.12 -1.05 -20.55
CA GLU A 106 5.76 -2.22 -21.34
C GLU A 106 4.95 -3.22 -20.49
N ARG A 107 5.43 -3.55 -19.29
CA ARG A 107 4.72 -4.47 -18.40
C ARG A 107 3.39 -3.91 -17.94
N TRP A 108 3.34 -2.61 -17.69
CA TRP A 108 2.11 -1.92 -17.32
C TRP A 108 1.02 -2.08 -18.38
N LEU A 109 1.40 -1.89 -19.65
CA LEU A 109 0.47 -2.06 -20.77
C LEU A 109 0.06 -3.52 -20.93
N GLU A 110 0.97 -4.47 -20.73
CA GLU A 110 0.65 -5.91 -20.74
C GLU A 110 -0.39 -6.29 -19.70
N LEU A 111 -0.37 -5.60 -18.55
CA LEU A 111 -1.34 -5.80 -17.47
C LEU A 111 -2.69 -5.14 -17.77
N GLY A 112 -2.84 -4.46 -18.91
CA GLY A 112 -4.07 -3.76 -19.27
C GLY A 112 -4.15 -2.34 -18.75
N GLY A 113 -3.02 -1.77 -18.30
CA GLY A 113 -2.97 -0.40 -17.80
C GLY A 113 -3.09 0.63 -18.91
N GLN A 114 -3.63 1.81 -18.56
CA GLN A 114 -3.68 2.94 -19.45
C GLN A 114 -2.29 3.57 -19.58
N PRO A 115 -1.99 4.24 -20.73
CA PRO A 115 -0.72 4.94 -20.86
C PRO A 115 -0.48 5.90 -19.70
N TYR A 116 0.78 6.03 -19.30
CA TYR A 116 1.17 6.80 -18.13
C TYR A 116 0.67 8.24 -18.16
N ASP A 117 0.87 8.90 -19.32
CA ASP A 117 0.47 10.31 -19.46
C ASP A 117 -1.04 10.51 -19.27
N TYR A 118 -1.82 9.58 -19.78
CA TYR A 118 -3.28 9.62 -19.62
C TYR A 118 -3.66 9.55 -18.13
N LEU A 119 -3.05 8.67 -17.35
CA LEU A 119 -3.32 8.57 -15.92
C LEU A 119 -2.92 9.83 -15.18
N PHE A 120 -1.78 10.40 -15.53
CA PHE A 120 -1.27 11.60 -14.91
C PHE A 120 -2.19 12.80 -15.14
N GLU A 121 -2.64 12.98 -16.39
CA GLU A 121 -3.52 14.09 -16.74
C GLU A 121 -4.91 13.92 -16.15
N LYS A 122 -5.46 12.71 -16.21
CA LYS A 122 -6.85 12.46 -15.80
C LYS A 122 -7.03 12.49 -14.30
N TYR A 123 -6.08 11.95 -13.54
CA TYR A 123 -6.23 11.78 -12.11
C TYR A 123 -5.32 12.67 -11.27
N ASN A 124 -4.31 13.25 -11.88
CA ASN A 124 -3.33 14.11 -11.20
C ASN A 124 -2.85 13.50 -9.89
N ILE A 125 -2.55 12.19 -9.91
CA ILE A 125 -2.13 11.45 -8.74
C ILE A 125 -0.61 11.47 -8.68
N GLY A 126 -0.07 12.03 -7.60
CA GLY A 126 1.35 11.96 -7.28
C GLY A 126 1.57 11.08 -6.05
N TRP A 127 2.75 10.50 -5.97
CA TRP A 127 3.15 9.69 -4.83
C TRP A 127 4.09 10.44 -3.89
#